data_fc2bcf178ff583d69170fbaecb41a62e
#
_entry.id   fc2bcf178ff583d69170fbaecb41a62e
#
_cell.length_a   1.000
_cell.length_b   1.000
_cell.length_c   1.000
_cell.angle_alpha   90.00
_cell.angle_beta   90.00
_cell.angle_gamma   90.00
#
_symmetry.space_group_name_H-M   'P 1'
#
loop_
_entity.id
_entity.type
_entity.pdbx_description
1 polymer ?
#
loop_
_entity_poly.entity_id
_entity_poly.type
_entity_poly.pdbx_seq_one_letter_code
_entity_poly.pdbx_strand_id
1 'polypeptide(L)'
;MTRLFLVDDEINVLNSLRRMLLNVAAAPVLPDLHVSVFVSPVEALIHINKQSVDLVISDFRMPEMDGVAFLTRVKELQPDTARIMLSACTDMDTVVRAINEASIFRFVSKPWSDDELKSAIVQVLAHRQLLIENRQLADEVRCQRGVISRQQVELARLERESPGITRVRWTEDGGVLMDD
;
A
#
# COMPACT_ATOMS: atom_id res chain seq x y z
N MET A 1 2.43 14.07 -0.55
CA MET A 1 3.33 14.05 0.63
C MET A 1 3.49 12.62 1.08
N THR A 2 4.70 12.08 0.98
CA THR A 2 5.04 10.68 1.34
C THR A 2 5.62 10.62 2.74
N ARG A 3 5.04 9.83 3.64
CA ARG A 3 5.49 9.66 5.03
C ARG A 3 6.31 8.39 5.17
N LEU A 4 7.56 8.55 5.61
CA LEU A 4 8.52 7.48 5.80
C LEU A 4 8.97 7.44 7.26
N PHE A 5 8.89 6.27 7.89
CA PHE A 5 9.42 6.03 9.23
C PHE A 5 10.71 5.22 9.15
N LEU A 6 11.73 5.67 9.86
CA LEU A 6 12.98 4.97 10.09
C LEU A 6 13.02 4.48 11.52
N VAL A 7 13.30 3.20 11.72
CA VAL A 7 13.34 2.58 13.07
C VAL A 7 14.61 1.76 13.19
N ASP A 8 15.50 2.16 14.09
CA ASP A 8 16.78 1.53 14.37
C ASP A 8 17.24 1.99 15.76
N ASP A 9 17.74 1.14 16.60
CA ASP A 9 18.20 1.52 17.95
C ASP A 9 19.46 2.38 17.94
N GLU A 10 20.18 2.40 16.80
CA GLU A 10 21.36 3.23 16.60
C GLU A 10 21.00 4.60 15.99
N ILE A 11 20.97 5.66 16.79
CA ILE A 11 20.69 7.03 16.36
C ILE A 11 21.61 7.52 15.21
N ASN A 12 22.85 7.03 15.18
CA ASN A 12 23.79 7.39 14.12
C ASN A 12 23.38 6.82 12.76
N VAL A 13 22.84 5.62 12.73
CA VAL A 13 22.27 4.96 11.54
C VAL A 13 21.07 5.76 11.05
N LEU A 14 20.15 6.11 11.94
CA LEU A 14 18.98 6.92 11.63
C LEU A 14 19.34 8.29 11.05
N ASN A 15 20.32 8.97 11.64
CA ASN A 15 20.79 10.27 11.14
C ASN A 15 21.46 10.15 9.77
N SER A 16 22.20 9.08 9.52
CA SER A 16 22.83 8.81 8.22
C SER A 16 21.76 8.58 7.14
N LEU A 17 20.78 7.69 7.42
CA LEU A 17 19.66 7.41 6.53
C LEU A 17 18.84 8.68 6.24
N ARG A 18 18.48 9.43 7.28
CA ARG A 18 17.74 10.68 7.12
C ARG A 18 18.49 11.69 6.25
N ARG A 19 19.79 11.85 6.48
CA ARG A 19 20.63 12.77 5.68
C ARG A 19 20.68 12.33 4.21
N MET A 20 20.87 11.05 3.95
CA MET A 20 20.88 10.46 2.61
C MET A 20 19.55 10.71 1.89
N LEU A 21 18.42 10.49 2.57
CA LEU A 21 17.09 10.63 1.99
C LEU A 21 16.69 12.09 1.72
N LEU A 22 17.11 13.02 2.59
CA LEU A 22 16.78 14.44 2.51
C LEU A 22 17.86 15.27 1.80
N ASN A 23 18.90 14.64 1.27
CA ASN A 23 19.99 15.35 0.60
C ASN A 23 19.51 15.96 -0.73
N VAL A 24 19.29 17.28 -0.71
CA VAL A 24 18.80 18.07 -1.84
C VAL A 24 19.84 18.20 -2.98
N ALA A 25 21.13 17.98 -2.69
CA ALA A 25 22.19 18.06 -3.69
C ALA A 25 22.25 16.84 -4.65
N ALA A 26 21.82 15.70 -4.20
CA ALA A 26 21.48 14.57 -5.06
C ALA A 26 19.97 14.65 -5.32
N ALA A 27 19.50 14.47 -6.55
CA ALA A 27 18.09 14.53 -6.90
C ALA A 27 17.24 13.89 -5.80
N PRO A 28 16.22 14.58 -5.26
CA PRO A 28 15.42 14.06 -4.15
C PRO A 28 14.83 12.71 -4.54
N VAL A 29 14.92 11.73 -3.64
CA VAL A 29 14.39 10.37 -3.87
C VAL A 29 12.90 10.44 -4.24
N LEU A 30 12.20 11.37 -3.60
CA LEU A 30 10.77 11.64 -3.84
C LEU A 30 10.47 13.12 -3.55
N PRO A 31 9.60 13.74 -4.35
CA PRO A 31 9.05 15.04 -3.98
C PRO A 31 8.22 14.89 -2.71
N ASP A 32 8.27 15.89 -1.83
CA ASP A 32 7.47 15.95 -0.59
C ASP A 32 7.66 14.77 0.39
N LEU A 33 8.89 14.28 0.54
CA LEU A 33 9.23 13.23 1.50
C LEU A 33 9.31 13.77 2.93
N HIS A 34 8.49 13.22 3.82
CA HIS A 34 8.55 13.48 5.26
C HIS A 34 9.13 12.28 5.99
N VAL A 35 10.29 12.46 6.62
CA VAL A 35 11.02 11.39 7.32
C VAL A 35 10.94 11.60 8.81
N SER A 36 10.34 10.64 9.53
CA SER A 36 10.35 10.54 10.99
C SER A 36 11.31 9.42 11.42
N VAL A 37 12.01 9.64 12.54
CA VAL A 37 13.00 8.69 13.07
C VAL A 37 12.60 8.24 14.46
N PHE A 38 12.80 6.96 14.78
CA PHE A 38 12.46 6.35 16.06
C PHE A 38 13.57 5.40 16.48
N VAL A 39 14.04 5.55 17.71
CA VAL A 39 15.01 4.64 18.34
C VAL A 39 14.35 3.48 19.04
N SER A 40 13.04 3.53 19.22
CA SER A 40 12.23 2.46 19.82
C SER A 40 11.14 2.00 18.85
N PRO A 41 11.03 0.70 18.56
CA PRO A 41 9.94 0.14 17.76
C PRO A 41 8.56 0.33 18.41
N VAL A 42 8.51 0.35 19.75
CA VAL A 42 7.26 0.58 20.51
C VAL A 42 6.76 2.00 20.31
N GLU A 43 7.65 2.98 20.36
CA GLU A 43 7.30 4.38 20.10
C GLU A 43 6.82 4.55 18.66
N ALA A 44 7.50 3.94 17.69
CA ALA A 44 7.08 3.96 16.28
C ALA A 44 5.65 3.41 16.10
N LEU A 45 5.29 2.31 16.77
CA LEU A 45 3.93 1.74 16.72
C LEU A 45 2.86 2.69 17.28
N ILE A 46 3.17 3.42 18.36
CA ILE A 46 2.25 4.43 18.90
C ILE A 46 1.95 5.52 17.86
N HIS A 47 2.95 5.92 17.09
CA HIS A 47 2.79 6.92 16.04
C HIS A 47 2.07 6.36 14.81
N ILE A 48 2.32 5.10 14.43
CA ILE A 48 1.62 4.41 13.33
C ILE A 48 0.12 4.31 13.59
N ASN A 49 -0.29 4.12 14.86
CA ASN A 49 -1.71 4.12 15.23
C ASN A 49 -2.41 5.48 15.05
N LYS A 50 -1.66 6.58 15.02
CA LYS A 50 -2.22 7.95 14.98
C LYS A 50 -2.24 8.57 13.59
N GLN A 51 -1.44 8.06 12.66
CA GLN A 51 -1.32 8.62 11.31
C GLN A 51 -0.98 7.54 10.29
N SER A 52 -1.41 7.74 9.05
CA SER A 52 -1.04 6.85 7.95
C SER A 52 0.43 7.01 7.60
N VAL A 53 1.10 5.89 7.31
CA VAL A 53 2.51 5.83 6.92
C VAL A 53 2.63 5.09 5.60
N ASP A 54 3.41 5.64 4.67
CA ASP A 54 3.55 5.06 3.33
C ASP A 54 4.65 4.00 3.28
N LEU A 55 5.74 4.21 4.01
CA LEU A 55 6.88 3.32 4.07
C LEU A 55 7.48 3.27 5.47
N VAL A 56 7.79 2.07 5.94
CA VAL A 56 8.60 1.83 7.14
C VAL A 56 9.87 1.11 6.73
N ILE A 57 11.01 1.65 7.17
CA ILE A 57 12.33 1.01 7.08
C ILE A 57 12.77 0.69 8.50
N SER A 58 13.00 -0.57 8.78
CA SER A 58 13.35 -1.05 10.13
C SER A 58 14.65 -1.82 10.13
N ASP A 59 15.46 -1.62 11.15
CA ASP A 59 16.52 -2.59 11.47
C ASP A 59 15.91 -3.93 11.90
N PHE A 60 16.67 -4.99 11.73
CA PHE A 60 16.28 -6.33 12.19
C PHE A 60 16.50 -6.52 13.69
N ARG A 61 17.67 -6.08 14.21
CA ARG A 61 18.04 -6.32 15.61
C ARG A 61 17.84 -5.08 16.45
N MET A 62 16.71 -5.02 17.14
CA MET A 62 16.41 -3.91 18.06
C MET A 62 16.12 -4.46 19.45
N PRO A 63 16.45 -3.72 20.52
CA PRO A 63 15.95 -4.00 21.86
C PRO A 63 14.41 -4.03 21.90
N GLU A 64 13.85 -4.72 22.88
CA GLU A 64 12.39 -4.84 23.12
C GLU A 64 11.64 -5.69 22.11
N MET A 65 11.87 -5.49 20.79
CA MET A 65 11.15 -6.16 19.71
C MET A 65 12.03 -6.25 18.46
N ASP A 66 12.20 -7.43 17.90
CA ASP A 66 12.94 -7.57 16.63
C ASP A 66 12.17 -6.97 15.45
N GLY A 67 12.89 -6.66 14.36
CA GLY A 67 12.30 -6.01 13.20
C GLY A 67 11.20 -6.83 12.51
N VAL A 68 11.24 -8.17 12.58
CA VAL A 68 10.19 -9.04 12.04
C VAL A 68 8.89 -8.86 12.82
N ALA A 69 8.98 -8.96 14.15
CA ALA A 69 7.83 -8.75 15.03
C ALA A 69 7.26 -7.33 14.89
N PHE A 70 8.14 -6.32 14.82
CA PHE A 70 7.74 -4.93 14.59
C PHE A 70 7.00 -4.76 13.27
N LEU A 71 7.58 -5.20 12.15
CA LEU A 71 6.97 -5.04 10.82
C LEU A 71 5.71 -5.90 10.64
N THR A 72 5.58 -7.01 11.38
CA THR A 72 4.33 -7.77 11.45
C THR A 72 3.23 -6.96 12.10
N ARG A 73 3.52 -6.27 13.21
CA ARG A 73 2.57 -5.34 13.84
C ARG A 73 2.20 -4.17 12.93
N VAL A 74 3.17 -3.61 12.19
CA VAL A 74 2.89 -2.58 11.18
C VAL A 74 1.91 -3.09 10.13
N LYS A 75 2.10 -4.31 9.63
CA LYS A 75 1.19 -4.96 8.67
C LYS A 75 -0.23 -5.13 9.21
N GLU A 76 -0.35 -5.54 10.48
CA GLU A 76 -1.66 -5.69 11.14
C GLU A 76 -2.39 -4.35 11.27
N LEU A 77 -1.67 -3.28 11.65
CA LEU A 77 -2.24 -1.95 11.85
C LEU A 77 -2.52 -1.23 10.53
N GLN A 78 -1.60 -1.30 9.60
CA GLN A 78 -1.67 -0.63 8.29
C GLN A 78 -1.19 -1.58 7.19
N PRO A 79 -2.06 -2.44 6.65
CA PRO A 79 -1.69 -3.46 5.65
C PRO A 79 -1.04 -2.87 4.39
N ASP A 80 -1.44 -1.67 4.01
CA ASP A 80 -0.97 -0.99 2.81
C ASP A 80 0.35 -0.24 2.99
N THR A 81 0.89 -0.16 4.20
CA THR A 81 2.22 0.40 4.44
C THR A 81 3.29 -0.47 3.82
N ALA A 82 4.15 0.10 2.99
CA ALA A 82 5.32 -0.58 2.46
C ALA A 82 6.35 -0.85 3.57
N ARG A 83 7.07 -1.96 3.50
CA ARG A 83 7.99 -2.42 4.55
C ARG A 83 9.31 -2.85 3.95
N ILE A 84 10.40 -2.23 4.41
CA ILE A 84 11.79 -2.59 4.08
C ILE A 84 12.48 -2.98 5.37
N MET A 85 13.29 -4.03 5.33
CA MET A 85 14.13 -4.43 6.44
C MET A 85 15.59 -4.21 6.10
N LEU A 86 16.33 -3.57 7.01
CA LEU A 86 17.78 -3.47 6.97
C LEU A 86 18.37 -4.48 7.93
N SER A 87 19.41 -5.20 7.53
CA SER A 87 20.09 -6.14 8.45
C SER A 87 21.52 -6.42 8.02
N ALA A 88 22.39 -6.54 9.01
CA ALA A 88 23.74 -7.10 8.85
C ALA A 88 23.72 -8.65 8.78
N CYS A 89 22.59 -9.27 9.08
CA CYS A 89 22.44 -10.71 9.09
C CYS A 89 22.10 -11.23 7.70
N THR A 90 22.86 -12.21 7.22
CA THR A 90 22.63 -12.93 5.96
C THR A 90 22.00 -14.29 6.20
N ASP A 91 21.48 -14.54 7.42
CA ASP A 91 20.82 -15.79 7.74
C ASP A 91 19.52 -15.94 6.93
N MET A 92 19.49 -16.97 6.10
CA MET A 92 18.37 -17.25 5.20
C MET A 92 17.06 -17.51 5.95
N ASP A 93 17.11 -18.15 7.12
CA ASP A 93 15.91 -18.42 7.92
C ASP A 93 15.26 -17.12 8.40
N THR A 94 16.06 -16.14 8.78
CA THR A 94 15.61 -14.81 9.15
C THR A 94 14.95 -14.08 7.97
N VAL A 95 15.55 -14.14 6.78
CA VAL A 95 15.01 -13.52 5.58
C VAL A 95 13.67 -14.16 5.22
N VAL A 96 13.58 -15.50 5.24
CA VAL A 96 12.36 -16.25 4.95
C VAL A 96 11.24 -15.90 5.96
N ARG A 97 11.55 -15.82 7.25
CA ARG A 97 10.59 -15.38 8.27
C ARG A 97 10.08 -13.98 7.99
N ALA A 98 10.96 -13.02 7.73
CA ALA A 98 10.59 -11.64 7.43
C ALA A 98 9.66 -11.53 6.22
N ILE A 99 9.92 -12.29 5.16
CA ILE A 99 9.06 -12.32 3.97
C ILE A 99 7.69 -12.92 4.30
N ASN A 100 7.65 -14.06 4.98
CA ASN A 100 6.41 -14.80 5.22
C ASN A 100 5.52 -14.11 6.28
N GLU A 101 6.08 -13.69 7.41
CA GLU A 101 5.35 -13.13 8.54
C GLU A 101 5.03 -11.64 8.33
N ALA A 102 6.06 -10.82 8.13
CA ALA A 102 5.92 -9.38 7.99
C ALA A 102 5.55 -8.92 6.58
N SER A 103 5.56 -9.82 5.59
CA SER A 103 5.35 -9.49 4.18
C SER A 103 6.20 -8.29 3.77
N ILE A 104 7.50 -8.34 4.06
CA ILE A 104 8.42 -7.28 3.65
C ILE A 104 8.56 -7.27 2.13
N PHE A 105 8.61 -6.08 1.56
CA PHE A 105 8.79 -5.90 0.12
C PHE A 105 10.25 -6.07 -0.30
N ARG A 106 11.15 -5.65 0.57
CA ARG A 106 12.59 -5.68 0.28
C ARG A 106 13.39 -5.89 1.55
N PHE A 107 14.39 -6.73 1.43
CA PHE A 107 15.48 -6.87 2.38
C PHE A 107 16.71 -6.17 1.81
N VAL A 108 17.40 -5.38 2.62
CA VAL A 108 18.64 -4.67 2.23
C VAL A 108 19.71 -4.99 3.27
N SER A 109 20.86 -5.46 2.79
CA SER A 109 21.99 -5.81 3.66
C SER A 109 22.73 -4.57 4.15
N LYS A 110 23.19 -4.60 5.39
CA LYS A 110 24.16 -3.62 5.93
C LYS A 110 25.60 -4.14 5.66
N PRO A 111 26.54 -3.35 5.16
CA PRO A 111 26.37 -1.96 4.71
C PRO A 111 25.67 -1.86 3.34
N TRP A 112 24.79 -0.89 3.20
CA TRP A 112 24.11 -0.57 1.94
C TRP A 112 24.85 0.52 1.15
N SER A 113 24.61 0.59 -0.14
CA SER A 113 24.92 1.77 -0.93
C SER A 113 23.72 2.73 -0.98
N ASP A 114 23.97 4.03 -1.02
CA ASP A 114 22.92 5.05 -1.09
C ASP A 114 22.01 4.85 -2.31
N ASP A 115 22.62 4.52 -3.47
CA ASP A 115 21.88 4.33 -4.72
C ASP A 115 21.02 3.05 -4.68
N GLU A 116 21.53 1.97 -4.08
CA GLU A 116 20.76 0.75 -3.91
C GLU A 116 19.52 0.98 -3.01
N LEU A 117 19.72 1.65 -1.88
CA LEU A 117 18.61 1.90 -0.95
C LEU A 117 17.60 2.88 -1.54
N LYS A 118 18.03 3.94 -2.22
CA LYS A 118 17.16 4.86 -2.94
C LYS A 118 16.32 4.15 -4.00
N SER A 119 16.98 3.31 -4.81
CA SER A 119 16.32 2.52 -5.83
C SER A 119 15.28 1.55 -5.22
N ALA A 120 15.63 0.88 -4.12
CA ALA A 120 14.72 0.01 -3.39
C ALA A 120 13.48 0.76 -2.89
N ILE A 121 13.64 1.95 -2.32
CA ILE A 121 12.55 2.80 -1.82
C ILE A 121 11.59 3.16 -2.95
N VAL A 122 12.11 3.65 -4.08
CA VAL A 122 11.29 4.02 -5.24
C VAL A 122 10.50 2.82 -5.76
N GLN A 123 11.15 1.66 -5.93
CA GLN A 123 10.50 0.43 -6.41
C GLN A 123 9.38 -0.03 -5.47
N VAL A 124 9.64 -0.02 -4.18
CA VAL A 124 8.68 -0.49 -3.16
C VAL A 124 7.46 0.43 -3.09
N LEU A 125 7.65 1.74 -3.16
CA LEU A 125 6.54 2.70 -3.17
C LEU A 125 5.74 2.64 -4.47
N ALA A 126 6.38 2.47 -5.62
CA ALA A 126 5.68 2.25 -6.88
C ALA A 126 4.84 0.97 -6.85
N HIS A 127 5.38 -0.13 -6.32
CA HIS A 127 4.65 -1.38 -6.16
C HIS A 127 3.44 -1.23 -5.21
N ARG A 128 3.64 -0.56 -4.06
CA ARG A 128 2.55 -0.23 -3.14
C ARG A 128 1.42 0.54 -3.84
N GLN A 129 1.78 1.55 -4.62
CA GLN A 129 0.80 2.36 -5.35
C GLN A 129 -0.03 1.51 -6.32
N LEU A 130 0.62 0.65 -7.08
CA LEU A 130 -0.06 -0.28 -8.00
C LEU A 130 -1.02 -1.23 -7.25
N LEU A 131 -0.66 -1.72 -6.07
CA LEU A 131 -1.54 -2.58 -5.27
C LEU A 131 -2.79 -1.83 -4.79
N ILE A 132 -2.64 -0.57 -4.36
CA ILE A 132 -3.75 0.27 -3.93
C ILE A 132 -4.69 0.55 -5.11
N GLU A 133 -4.15 0.95 -6.26
CA GLU A 133 -4.93 1.23 -7.48
C GLU A 133 -5.67 -0.02 -7.96
N ASN A 134 -5.02 -1.18 -8.00
CA ASN A 134 -5.67 -2.44 -8.37
C ASN A 134 -6.84 -2.79 -7.44
N ARG A 135 -6.69 -2.55 -6.13
CA ARG A 135 -7.77 -2.78 -5.16
C ARG A 135 -8.94 -1.82 -5.41
N GLN A 136 -8.66 -0.54 -5.61
CA GLN A 136 -9.68 0.46 -5.93
C GLN A 136 -10.46 0.12 -7.20
N LEU A 137 -9.75 -0.25 -8.28
CA LEU A 137 -10.37 -0.70 -9.52
C LEU A 137 -11.23 -1.96 -9.33
N ALA A 138 -10.75 -2.93 -8.56
CA ALA A 138 -11.52 -4.14 -8.27
C ALA A 138 -12.81 -3.84 -7.50
N ASP A 139 -12.76 -2.91 -6.54
CA ASP A 139 -13.93 -2.49 -5.77
C ASP A 139 -14.91 -1.70 -6.64
N GLU A 140 -14.43 -0.84 -7.53
CA GLU A 140 -15.25 -0.13 -8.51
C GLU A 140 -15.99 -1.10 -9.43
N VAL A 141 -15.28 -2.09 -10.00
CA VAL A 141 -15.89 -3.14 -10.84
C VAL A 141 -16.96 -3.94 -10.06
N ARG A 142 -16.71 -4.26 -8.79
CA ARG A 142 -17.70 -4.94 -7.94
C ARG A 142 -18.96 -4.08 -7.73
N CYS A 143 -18.77 -2.78 -7.46
CA CYS A 143 -19.88 -1.85 -7.33
C CYS A 143 -20.69 -1.75 -8.62
N GLN A 144 -20.04 -1.59 -9.78
CA GLN A 144 -20.71 -1.51 -11.08
C GLN A 144 -21.49 -2.80 -11.39
N ARG A 145 -20.89 -3.97 -11.16
CA ARG A 145 -21.59 -5.26 -11.34
C ARG A 145 -22.78 -5.40 -10.39
N GLY A 146 -22.67 -4.94 -9.16
CA GLY A 146 -23.78 -4.92 -8.21
C GLY A 146 -24.93 -4.03 -8.65
N VAL A 147 -24.67 -2.87 -9.26
CA VAL A 147 -25.68 -1.97 -9.85
C VAL A 147 -26.35 -2.63 -11.04
N ILE A 148 -25.58 -3.18 -11.97
CA ILE A 148 -26.11 -3.89 -13.16
C ILE A 148 -27.00 -5.06 -12.73
N SER A 149 -26.59 -5.87 -11.75
CA SER A 149 -27.40 -6.99 -11.25
C SER A 149 -28.72 -6.54 -10.67
N ARG A 150 -28.76 -5.43 -9.92
CA ARG A 150 -30.02 -4.87 -9.39
C ARG A 150 -30.94 -4.38 -10.49
N GLN A 151 -30.39 -3.69 -11.48
CA GLN A 151 -31.16 -3.23 -12.65
C GLN A 151 -31.74 -4.40 -13.44
N GLN A 152 -30.98 -5.48 -13.65
CA GLN A 152 -31.46 -6.68 -14.34
C GLN A 152 -32.58 -7.36 -13.58
N VAL A 153 -32.48 -7.44 -12.25
CA VAL A 153 -33.55 -8.02 -11.39
C VAL A 153 -34.83 -7.17 -11.48
N GLU A 154 -34.70 -5.85 -11.44
CA GLU A 154 -35.84 -4.95 -11.51
C GLU A 154 -36.50 -4.98 -12.92
N LEU A 155 -35.70 -5.02 -14.00
CA LEU A 155 -36.21 -5.22 -15.35
C LEU A 155 -36.97 -6.54 -15.49
N ALA A 156 -36.42 -7.63 -14.96
CA ALA A 156 -37.08 -8.94 -14.98
C ALA A 156 -38.38 -8.95 -14.15
N ARG A 157 -38.45 -8.17 -13.06
CA ARG A 157 -39.67 -8.00 -12.27
C ARG A 157 -40.73 -7.23 -13.07
N LEU A 158 -40.35 -6.07 -13.65
CA LEU A 158 -41.23 -5.25 -14.47
C LEU A 158 -41.79 -6.03 -15.67
N GLU A 159 -40.96 -6.84 -16.32
CA GLU A 159 -41.39 -7.68 -17.45
C GLU A 159 -42.39 -8.78 -17.02
N ARG A 160 -42.31 -9.26 -15.76
CA ARG A 160 -43.33 -10.20 -15.22
C ARG A 160 -44.64 -9.50 -14.87
N GLU A 161 -44.56 -8.31 -14.30
CA GLU A 161 -45.75 -7.54 -13.90
C GLU A 161 -46.48 -6.95 -15.12
N SER A 162 -45.74 -6.60 -16.15
CA SER A 162 -46.24 -5.99 -17.40
C SER A 162 -45.48 -6.54 -18.62
N PRO A 163 -45.85 -7.70 -19.15
CA PRO A 163 -45.17 -8.33 -20.28
C PRO A 163 -45.09 -7.41 -21.48
N GLY A 164 -43.86 -7.15 -21.97
CA GLY A 164 -43.59 -6.28 -23.12
C GLY A 164 -43.21 -4.85 -22.74
N ILE A 165 -43.25 -4.46 -21.46
CA ILE A 165 -42.91 -3.08 -21.01
C ILE A 165 -41.47 -2.66 -21.40
N THR A 166 -40.57 -3.66 -21.52
CA THR A 166 -39.17 -3.43 -21.90
C THR A 166 -38.96 -3.44 -23.43
N ARG A 167 -39.98 -3.78 -24.19
CA ARG A 167 -39.91 -3.85 -25.66
C ARG A 167 -40.33 -2.53 -26.27
N VAL A 168 -39.40 -1.64 -26.51
CA VAL A 168 -39.64 -0.39 -27.24
C VAL A 168 -39.64 -0.69 -28.73
N ARG A 169 -40.77 -0.48 -29.40
CA ARG A 169 -40.85 -0.56 -30.86
C ARG A 169 -40.58 0.83 -31.45
N TRP A 170 -39.56 0.92 -32.29
CA TRP A 170 -39.15 2.14 -32.91
C TRP A 170 -39.76 2.25 -34.30
N THR A 171 -40.17 3.44 -34.67
CA THR A 171 -40.53 3.77 -36.08
C THR A 171 -39.26 3.99 -36.89
N GLU A 172 -39.34 3.89 -38.20
CA GLU A 172 -38.21 4.16 -39.10
C GLU A 172 -37.65 5.59 -38.93
N ASP A 173 -38.44 6.53 -38.45
CA ASP A 173 -38.06 7.93 -38.18
C ASP A 173 -37.53 8.15 -36.74
N GLY A 174 -37.30 7.09 -35.95
CA GLY A 174 -36.77 7.17 -34.62
C GLY A 174 -37.75 7.55 -33.50
N GLY A 175 -39.04 7.52 -33.77
CA GLY A 175 -40.14 7.69 -32.81
C GLY A 175 -40.47 6.38 -32.07
N VAL A 176 -41.12 6.46 -30.90
CA VAL A 176 -41.62 5.31 -30.14
C VAL A 176 -43.09 5.06 -30.53
N LEU A 177 -43.41 3.84 -30.96
CA LEU A 177 -44.79 3.41 -31.17
C LEU A 177 -45.42 3.13 -29.80
N MET A 178 -46.42 3.92 -29.42
CA MET A 178 -47.28 3.62 -28.26
C MET A 178 -48.47 2.81 -28.79
N ASP A 179 -48.66 1.60 -28.25
CA ASP A 179 -49.90 0.82 -28.48
C ASP A 179 -50.98 1.42 -27.59
N ASP A 180 -52.15 1.75 -28.17
CA ASP A 180 -53.36 2.19 -27.48
C ASP A 180 -53.99 1.03 -26.68
#